data_7b7a4eb61868efafd4e493ce761c8ba6
#
_entry.id   7b7a4eb61868efafd4e493ce761c8ba6
#
_cell.length_a   1.000
_cell.length_b   1.000
_cell.length_c   1.000
_cell.angle_alpha   90.00
_cell.angle_beta   90.00
_cell.angle_gamma   90.00
#
_symmetry.space_group_name_H-M   'P 1'
#
loop_
_entity.id
_entity.type
_entity.pdbx_description
1 polymer ?
#
loop_
_entity_poly.entity_id
_entity_poly.type
_entity_poly.pdbx_seq_one_letter_code
_entity_poly.pdbx_strand_id
1 'polypeptide(L)'
;QPLAPVKIGDKWAYLDRKGNQVTQAVYDAVYGGLDFYEDYTPKYASPLLNGYAAICRDGKWGVLDAAGKEYIPCDYAGAAWNGHILWLQRDGHWQSRTLPGVPEHWQDAKMRFQVGPKELKATDAFWRVTAAGGLRLRVGPDTSYEKISLVPEYTALQELGRSEDGCWMLTLYGRWHGWVSMDHLEKITQ
;
A
#
# COMPACT_ATOMS: atom_id res chain seq x y z
N GLN A 1 20.07 3.06 -1.14
CA GLN A 1 19.87 4.02 -0.04
C GLN A 1 18.39 4.39 -0.04
N PRO A 2 17.74 4.52 1.13
CA PRO A 2 16.35 4.92 1.15
C PRO A 2 16.21 6.36 0.68
N LEU A 3 15.31 6.57 -0.26
CA LEU A 3 14.88 7.88 -0.70
C LEU A 3 13.69 8.34 0.15
N ALA A 4 13.62 9.62 0.43
CA ALA A 4 12.51 10.26 1.11
C ALA A 4 11.72 11.11 0.11
N PRO A 5 10.41 10.96 0.05
CA PRO A 5 9.58 11.82 -0.78
C PRO A 5 9.46 13.22 -0.17
N VAL A 6 9.41 14.23 -1.02
CA VAL A 6 9.22 15.63 -0.66
C VAL A 6 8.27 16.31 -1.63
N LYS A 7 7.40 17.15 -1.10
CA LYS A 7 6.51 17.97 -1.92
C LYS A 7 7.19 19.30 -2.25
N ILE A 8 7.31 19.62 -3.54
CA ILE A 8 7.85 20.86 -4.05
C ILE A 8 6.77 21.51 -4.92
N GLY A 9 6.16 22.59 -4.42
CA GLY A 9 4.95 23.13 -5.01
C GLY A 9 3.78 22.17 -4.90
N ASP A 10 3.20 21.79 -6.02
CA ASP A 10 2.08 20.85 -6.14
C ASP A 10 2.51 19.44 -6.59
N LYS A 11 3.79 19.22 -6.82
CA LYS A 11 4.36 17.94 -7.25
C LYS A 11 5.30 17.35 -6.22
N TRP A 12 5.54 16.05 -6.35
CA TRP A 12 6.43 15.30 -5.50
C TRP A 12 7.77 14.97 -6.20
N ALA A 13 8.83 14.96 -5.39
CA ALA A 13 10.18 14.52 -5.76
C ALA A 13 10.72 13.59 -4.67
N TYR A 14 11.87 13.00 -4.91
CA TYR A 14 12.60 12.20 -3.92
C TYR A 14 13.95 12.80 -3.60
N LEU A 15 14.31 12.81 -2.33
CA LEU A 15 15.61 13.21 -1.82
C LEU A 15 16.40 12.01 -1.31
N ASP A 16 17.71 12.08 -1.36
CA ASP A 16 18.61 11.16 -0.66
C ASP A 16 18.72 11.53 0.84
N ARG A 17 19.45 10.71 1.62
CA ARG A 17 19.71 10.96 3.04
C ARG A 17 20.47 12.26 3.34
N LYS A 18 21.13 12.83 2.35
CA LYS A 18 21.89 14.09 2.49
C LYS A 18 21.02 15.30 2.14
N GLY A 19 19.77 15.08 1.73
CA GLY A 19 18.85 16.13 1.28
C GLY A 19 19.05 16.53 -0.18
N ASN A 20 19.87 15.82 -0.95
CA ASN A 20 20.01 16.11 -2.39
C ASN A 20 18.78 15.57 -3.14
N GLN A 21 18.28 16.38 -4.05
CA GLN A 21 17.17 15.99 -4.91
C GLN A 21 17.64 14.96 -5.95
N VAL A 22 17.01 13.78 -5.93
CA VAL A 22 17.36 12.65 -6.80
C VAL A 22 16.46 12.60 -8.03
N THR A 23 15.18 12.95 -7.87
CA THR A 23 14.22 13.02 -8.97
C THR A 23 13.71 14.45 -9.15
N GLN A 24 13.24 14.79 -10.35
CA GLN A 24 12.49 16.02 -10.55
C GLN A 24 11.17 15.99 -9.80
N ALA A 25 10.59 17.15 -9.47
CA ALA A 25 9.27 17.27 -8.86
C ALA A 25 8.19 17.13 -9.95
N VAL A 26 7.88 15.92 -10.32
CA VAL A 26 6.98 15.60 -11.46
C VAL A 26 5.84 14.66 -11.08
N TYR A 27 5.88 14.05 -9.88
CA TYR A 27 4.89 13.06 -9.49
C TYR A 27 3.66 13.70 -8.85
N ASP A 28 2.47 13.26 -9.25
CA ASP A 28 1.17 13.79 -8.78
C ASP A 28 0.76 13.19 -7.45
N ALA A 29 0.83 11.88 -7.37
CA ALA A 29 0.60 11.12 -6.16
C ALA A 29 1.75 10.15 -5.98
N VAL A 30 2.14 9.94 -4.75
CA VAL A 30 3.10 8.93 -4.38
C VAL A 30 2.42 8.08 -3.33
N TYR A 31 2.52 6.80 -3.51
CA TYR A 31 1.93 5.81 -2.62
C TYR A 31 2.26 6.13 -1.16
N GLY A 32 1.23 6.28 -0.32
CA GLY A 32 1.35 6.73 1.06
C GLY A 32 2.11 5.78 1.96
N GLY A 33 3.07 6.31 2.67
CA GLY A 33 3.88 5.59 3.66
C GLY A 33 3.19 5.39 4.99
N LEU A 34 3.80 4.55 5.79
CA LEU A 34 3.43 4.31 7.17
C LEU A 34 3.67 5.58 8.00
N ASP A 35 2.60 6.24 8.42
CA ASP A 35 2.70 7.21 9.50
C ASP A 35 2.07 6.64 10.76
N PHE A 36 2.84 6.57 11.84
CA PHE A 36 2.42 6.00 13.12
C PHE A 36 1.77 7.03 14.05
N TYR A 37 1.50 8.25 13.57
CA TYR A 37 1.01 9.35 14.41
C TYR A 37 -0.47 9.64 14.21
N GLU A 38 -1.14 10.02 15.29
CA GLU A 38 -2.60 10.16 15.39
C GLU A 38 -3.22 11.32 14.61
N ASP A 39 -2.42 12.27 14.13
CA ASP A 39 -2.89 13.41 13.33
C ASP A 39 -2.65 13.16 11.84
N TYR A 40 -3.49 12.32 11.27
CA TYR A 40 -3.43 11.99 9.86
C TYR A 40 -4.03 13.09 9.00
N THR A 41 -3.19 13.90 8.42
CA THR A 41 -3.51 14.65 7.20
C THR A 41 -2.82 13.95 6.02
N PRO A 42 -3.51 13.65 4.90
CA PRO A 42 -2.91 12.96 3.76
C PRO A 42 -1.83 13.83 3.13
N LYS A 43 -0.59 13.65 3.55
CA LYS A 43 0.57 14.46 3.13
C LYS A 43 1.65 13.64 2.41
N TYR A 44 1.34 12.42 1.96
CA TYR A 44 2.42 11.44 1.89
C TYR A 44 2.67 10.85 0.51
N ALA A 45 3.85 11.09 0.10
CA ALA A 45 4.63 10.28 -0.76
C ALA A 45 5.23 9.12 0.05
N SER A 46 5.14 7.89 -0.43
CA SER A 46 5.64 6.73 0.30
C SER A 46 7.16 6.71 0.39
N PRO A 47 7.73 6.36 1.54
CA PRO A 47 9.06 5.79 1.54
C PRO A 47 9.06 4.52 0.68
N LEU A 48 10.22 4.17 0.13
CA LEU A 48 10.36 2.93 -0.62
C LEU A 48 10.11 1.74 0.30
N LEU A 49 9.18 0.88 -0.08
CA LEU A 49 8.97 -0.42 0.57
C LEU A 49 9.78 -1.46 -0.20
N ASN A 50 10.69 -2.15 0.48
CA ASN A 50 11.62 -3.11 -0.12
C ASN A 50 12.33 -2.58 -1.38
N GLY A 51 12.73 -1.29 -1.35
CA GLY A 51 13.48 -0.64 -2.42
C GLY A 51 12.65 -0.07 -3.56
N TYR A 52 11.32 -0.12 -3.49
CA TYR A 52 10.42 0.38 -4.55
C TYR A 52 9.29 1.22 -3.99
N ALA A 53 8.82 2.18 -4.79
CA ALA A 53 7.63 2.97 -4.51
C ALA A 53 6.72 3.02 -5.74
N ALA A 54 5.41 2.89 -5.56
CA ALA A 54 4.47 3.22 -6.60
C ALA A 54 4.41 4.75 -6.75
N ILE A 55 4.48 5.23 -7.97
CA ILE A 55 4.48 6.65 -8.33
C ILE A 55 3.39 6.93 -9.37
N CYS A 56 2.90 8.17 -9.39
CA CYS A 56 1.95 8.63 -10.39
C CYS A 56 2.48 9.92 -11.04
N ARG A 57 2.41 10.00 -12.36
CA ARG A 57 2.71 11.20 -13.13
C ARG A 57 1.66 11.40 -14.21
N ASP A 58 1.05 12.58 -14.23
CA ASP A 58 0.00 12.94 -15.18
C ASP A 58 -1.14 11.90 -15.23
N GLY A 59 -1.56 11.44 -14.04
CA GLY A 59 -2.62 10.43 -13.86
C GLY A 59 -2.22 9.00 -14.26
N LYS A 60 -0.95 8.74 -14.58
CA LYS A 60 -0.43 7.41 -14.93
C LYS A 60 0.51 6.89 -13.84
N TRP A 61 0.35 5.62 -13.54
CA TRP A 61 1.08 4.94 -12.48
C TRP A 61 2.29 4.17 -13.03
N GLY A 62 3.36 4.15 -12.23
CA GLY A 62 4.59 3.42 -12.47
C GLY A 62 5.26 3.03 -11.16
N VAL A 63 6.52 2.64 -11.22
CA VAL A 63 7.31 2.23 -10.05
C VAL A 63 8.69 2.86 -10.10
N LEU A 64 9.07 3.50 -9.00
CA LEU A 64 10.41 4.05 -8.76
C LEU A 64 11.26 3.04 -8.00
N ASP A 65 12.53 2.91 -8.34
CA ASP A 65 13.51 2.12 -7.61
C ASP A 65 14.31 2.94 -6.58
N ALA A 66 15.16 2.26 -5.83
CA ALA A 66 16.00 2.88 -4.80
C ALA A 66 17.11 3.81 -5.36
N ALA A 67 17.36 3.81 -6.66
CA ALA A 67 18.26 4.73 -7.32
C ALA A 67 17.55 6.01 -7.81
N GLY A 68 16.22 6.09 -7.67
CA GLY A 68 15.41 7.19 -8.17
C GLY A 68 15.07 7.09 -9.65
N LYS A 69 15.24 5.90 -10.23
CA LYS A 69 14.88 5.63 -11.62
C LYS A 69 13.46 5.06 -11.69
N GLU A 70 12.69 5.48 -12.68
CA GLU A 70 11.44 4.80 -13.03
C GLU A 70 11.76 3.39 -13.55
N TYR A 71 11.69 2.39 -12.65
CA TYR A 71 11.90 0.99 -12.97
C TYR A 71 10.78 0.45 -13.89
N ILE A 72 9.54 0.86 -13.58
CA ILE A 72 8.39 0.69 -14.46
C ILE A 72 7.88 2.09 -14.81
N PRO A 73 7.85 2.47 -16.10
CA PRO A 73 7.40 3.79 -16.53
C PRO A 73 5.96 4.09 -16.10
N CYS A 74 5.64 5.36 -15.87
CA CYS A 74 4.29 5.84 -15.57
C CYS A 74 3.39 5.74 -16.82
N ASP A 75 2.84 4.54 -17.04
CA ASP A 75 2.06 4.18 -18.24
C ASP A 75 0.78 3.37 -17.90
N TYR A 76 0.54 3.10 -16.63
CA TYR A 76 -0.57 2.28 -16.15
C TYR A 76 -1.71 3.15 -15.62
N ALA A 77 -2.97 2.66 -15.77
CA ALA A 77 -4.15 3.35 -15.29
C ALA A 77 -4.31 3.28 -13.76
N GLY A 78 -3.72 2.28 -13.11
CA GLY A 78 -3.75 2.11 -11.67
C GLY A 78 -2.58 1.30 -11.15
N ALA A 79 -2.29 1.47 -9.86
CA ALA A 79 -1.34 0.65 -9.12
C ALA A 79 -1.89 0.28 -7.75
N ALA A 80 -1.45 -0.87 -7.22
CA ALA A 80 -1.62 -1.26 -5.84
C ALA A 80 -0.35 -1.98 -5.37
N TRP A 81 0.27 -1.47 -4.31
CA TRP A 81 1.57 -1.93 -3.81
C TRP A 81 1.53 -2.09 -2.29
N ASN A 82 2.10 -3.14 -1.76
CA ASN A 82 2.21 -3.36 -0.30
C ASN A 82 3.63 -3.67 0.19
N GLY A 83 4.63 -3.53 -0.65
CA GLY A 83 6.01 -3.90 -0.35
C GLY A 83 6.40 -5.32 -0.80
N HIS A 84 5.45 -6.18 -1.16
CA HIS A 84 5.68 -7.55 -1.62
C HIS A 84 4.94 -7.87 -2.91
N ILE A 85 3.70 -7.44 -3.02
CA ILE A 85 2.82 -7.72 -4.15
C ILE A 85 2.51 -6.41 -4.86
N LEU A 86 2.84 -6.34 -6.14
CA LEU A 86 2.53 -5.23 -7.03
C LEU A 86 1.45 -5.65 -8.02
N TRP A 87 0.40 -4.86 -8.09
CA TRP A 87 -0.61 -4.94 -9.12
C TRP A 87 -0.61 -3.66 -9.95
N LEU A 88 -0.66 -3.81 -11.27
CA LEU A 88 -0.75 -2.70 -12.22
C LEU A 88 -1.95 -2.89 -13.13
N GLN A 89 -2.71 -1.82 -13.36
CA GLN A 89 -3.89 -1.83 -14.20
C GLN A 89 -3.62 -1.23 -15.57
N ARG A 90 -3.96 -1.99 -16.62
CA ARG A 90 -3.97 -1.51 -18.01
C ARG A 90 -5.21 -2.01 -18.70
N ASP A 91 -5.90 -1.16 -19.47
CA ASP A 91 -7.12 -1.50 -20.24
C ASP A 91 -8.21 -2.18 -19.41
N GLY A 92 -8.39 -1.72 -18.16
CA GLY A 92 -9.38 -2.25 -17.22
C GLY A 92 -8.98 -3.57 -16.52
N HIS A 93 -7.85 -4.17 -16.87
CA HIS A 93 -7.37 -5.43 -16.31
C HIS A 93 -6.19 -5.21 -15.36
N TRP A 94 -6.20 -5.91 -14.23
CA TRP A 94 -5.10 -5.92 -13.28
C TRP A 94 -4.15 -7.09 -13.56
N GLN A 95 -2.86 -6.80 -13.50
CA GLN A 95 -1.80 -7.79 -13.65
C GLN A 95 -0.81 -7.67 -12.50
N SER A 96 -0.48 -8.79 -11.86
CA SER A 96 0.57 -8.83 -10.85
C SER A 96 1.96 -8.77 -11.50
N ARG A 97 2.90 -8.17 -10.77
CA ARG A 97 4.32 -8.09 -11.14
C ARG A 97 5.19 -8.43 -9.95
N THR A 98 6.20 -9.24 -10.18
CA THR A 98 7.32 -9.44 -9.24
C THR A 98 8.39 -8.37 -9.48
N LEU A 99 8.94 -7.84 -8.39
CA LEU A 99 10.06 -6.90 -8.44
C LEU A 99 11.33 -7.58 -7.93
N PRO A 100 12.49 -7.36 -8.58
CA PRO A 100 13.74 -7.99 -8.18
C PRO A 100 14.13 -7.68 -6.73
N GLY A 101 14.55 -8.69 -5.99
CA GLY A 101 15.00 -8.54 -4.60
C GLY A 101 13.89 -8.30 -3.57
N VAL A 102 12.63 -8.32 -4.01
CA VAL A 102 11.48 -8.20 -3.10
C VAL A 102 11.14 -9.61 -2.55
N PRO A 103 11.08 -9.79 -1.22
CA PRO A 103 10.64 -11.05 -0.63
C PRO A 103 9.17 -11.35 -0.98
N GLU A 104 8.82 -12.61 -1.18
CA GLU A 104 7.45 -13.03 -1.50
C GLU A 104 6.47 -12.81 -0.34
N HIS A 105 6.97 -12.81 0.90
CA HIS A 105 6.16 -12.69 2.11
C HIS A 105 6.78 -11.73 3.12
N TRP A 106 5.93 -11.11 3.92
CA TRP A 106 6.37 -10.36 5.09
C TRP A 106 7.08 -11.28 6.08
N GLN A 107 8.31 -10.96 6.41
CA GLN A 107 9.02 -11.65 7.48
C GLN A 107 8.45 -11.21 8.82
N ASP A 108 8.38 -12.14 9.79
CA ASP A 108 7.89 -11.90 11.15
C ASP A 108 6.46 -11.38 11.27
N ALA A 109 5.55 -11.81 10.39
CA ALA A 109 4.14 -11.50 10.51
C ALA A 109 3.55 -12.01 11.84
N LYS A 110 2.87 -11.13 12.58
CA LYS A 110 2.31 -11.41 13.91
C LYS A 110 0.79 -11.31 13.89
N MET A 111 0.14 -12.28 14.50
CA MET A 111 -1.30 -12.23 14.75
C MET A 111 -1.58 -11.32 15.95
N ARG A 112 -2.28 -10.20 15.72
CA ARG A 112 -2.74 -9.28 16.76
C ARG A 112 -4.26 -9.19 16.86
N PHE A 113 -4.99 -9.85 15.99
CA PHE A 113 -6.44 -9.82 16.07
C PHE A 113 -6.95 -10.59 17.32
N GLN A 114 -7.96 -10.04 17.95
CA GLN A 114 -8.62 -10.63 19.12
C GLN A 114 -9.79 -11.54 18.73
N VAL A 115 -10.37 -11.28 17.56
CA VAL A 115 -11.48 -12.06 16.98
C VAL A 115 -11.06 -12.50 15.59
N GLY A 116 -11.15 -13.77 15.30
CA GLY A 116 -10.81 -14.31 13.99
C GLY A 116 -10.71 -15.83 13.96
N PRO A 117 -10.41 -16.39 12.78
CA PRO A 117 -10.28 -17.82 12.62
C PRO A 117 -9.04 -18.35 13.34
N LYS A 118 -9.09 -19.62 13.76
CA LYS A 118 -7.95 -20.31 14.38
C LYS A 118 -6.80 -20.53 13.38
N GLU A 119 -7.12 -20.67 12.10
CA GLU A 119 -6.18 -20.84 11.03
C GLU A 119 -6.43 -19.80 9.93
N LEU A 120 -5.37 -19.16 9.46
CA LEU A 120 -5.43 -18.24 8.33
C LEU A 120 -5.33 -19.02 7.03
N LYS A 121 -6.26 -18.75 6.11
CA LYS A 121 -6.23 -19.31 4.76
C LYS A 121 -6.13 -18.17 3.77
N ALA A 122 -4.95 -18.03 3.15
CA ALA A 122 -4.78 -17.11 2.03
C ALA A 122 -5.73 -17.52 0.89
N THR A 123 -6.41 -16.54 0.34
CA THR A 123 -7.23 -16.70 -0.88
C THR A 123 -6.50 -16.06 -2.06
N ASP A 124 -6.99 -16.31 -3.27
CA ASP A 124 -6.50 -15.62 -4.48
C ASP A 124 -7.19 -14.26 -4.69
N ALA A 125 -7.97 -13.80 -3.71
CA ALA A 125 -8.65 -12.53 -3.76
C ALA A 125 -7.77 -11.40 -3.22
N PHE A 126 -7.57 -10.38 -4.05
CA PHE A 126 -6.84 -9.16 -3.71
C PHE A 126 -7.74 -7.93 -3.81
N TRP A 127 -7.46 -6.96 -2.97
CA TRP A 127 -8.22 -5.74 -2.83
C TRP A 127 -7.29 -4.53 -2.77
N ARG A 128 -7.73 -3.42 -3.34
CA ARG A 128 -7.03 -2.14 -3.31
C ARG A 128 -7.71 -1.20 -2.34
N VAL A 129 -6.95 -0.57 -1.46
CA VAL A 129 -7.47 0.45 -0.54
C VAL A 129 -7.80 1.72 -1.33
N THR A 130 -9.03 2.22 -1.17
CA THR A 130 -9.55 3.44 -1.82
C THR A 130 -9.81 4.59 -0.86
N ALA A 131 -9.61 4.38 0.44
CA ALA A 131 -9.78 5.42 1.44
C ALA A 131 -8.69 6.49 1.31
N ALA A 132 -9.06 7.71 0.91
CA ALA A 132 -8.16 8.87 0.74
C ALA A 132 -7.48 9.31 2.03
N GLY A 133 -7.53 8.75 3.09
CA GLY A 133 -6.83 9.01 4.36
C GLY A 133 -6.24 7.75 4.93
N GLY A 134 -6.25 6.67 4.14
CA GLY A 134 -5.88 5.35 4.60
C GLY A 134 -7.00 4.63 5.36
N LEU A 135 -6.85 3.34 5.49
CA LEU A 135 -7.81 2.42 6.09
C LEU A 135 -7.27 1.86 7.41
N ARG A 136 -8.06 1.92 8.47
CA ARG A 136 -7.63 1.45 9.79
C ARG A 136 -7.62 -0.07 9.85
N LEU A 137 -6.46 -0.63 10.21
CA LEU A 137 -6.30 -2.03 10.58
C LEU A 137 -6.62 -2.20 12.06
N ARG A 138 -7.51 -3.12 12.43
CA ARG A 138 -8.01 -3.28 13.80
C ARG A 138 -7.84 -4.70 14.32
N VAL A 139 -7.92 -4.86 15.65
CA VAL A 139 -7.85 -6.18 16.30
C VAL A 139 -9.12 -7.00 16.18
N GLY A 140 -10.22 -6.44 15.69
CA GLY A 140 -11.50 -7.12 15.49
C GLY A 140 -12.37 -6.44 14.43
N PRO A 141 -13.42 -7.12 13.96
CA PRO A 141 -14.27 -6.71 12.85
C PRO A 141 -15.37 -5.74 13.27
N ASP A 142 -15.02 -4.61 13.86
CA ASP A 142 -15.92 -3.52 14.19
C ASP A 142 -15.12 -2.24 14.50
N THR A 143 -15.74 -1.08 14.39
CA THR A 143 -15.10 0.23 14.65
C THR A 143 -14.76 0.46 16.12
N SER A 144 -15.39 -0.27 17.05
CA SER A 144 -15.10 -0.22 18.49
C SER A 144 -13.79 -0.90 18.87
N TYR A 145 -13.28 -1.80 18.02
CA TYR A 145 -12.02 -2.49 18.30
C TYR A 145 -10.82 -1.56 18.13
N GLU A 146 -9.78 -1.83 18.93
CA GLU A 146 -8.52 -1.10 18.91
C GLU A 146 -7.88 -1.08 17.52
N LYS A 147 -7.34 0.07 17.17
CA LYS A 147 -6.57 0.31 15.95
C LYS A 147 -5.14 -0.22 16.12
N ILE A 148 -4.69 -1.06 15.20
CA ILE A 148 -3.31 -1.58 15.15
C ILE A 148 -2.42 -0.68 14.32
N SER A 149 -2.91 -0.26 13.15
CA SER A 149 -2.14 0.47 12.13
C SER A 149 -3.08 1.18 11.16
N LEU A 150 -2.49 1.99 10.31
CA LEU A 150 -3.15 2.61 9.17
C LEU A 150 -2.58 2.02 7.89
N VAL A 151 -3.46 1.53 7.03
CA VAL A 151 -3.12 1.01 5.71
C VAL A 151 -3.30 2.13 4.70
N PRO A 152 -2.25 2.56 3.99
CA PRO A 152 -2.35 3.67 3.04
C PRO A 152 -3.31 3.40 1.88
N GLU A 153 -3.83 4.46 1.30
CA GLU A 153 -4.53 4.41 0.02
C GLU A 153 -3.66 3.73 -1.06
N TYR A 154 -4.26 3.05 -2.01
CA TYR A 154 -3.62 2.27 -3.08
C TYR A 154 -2.81 1.04 -2.63
N THR A 155 -2.89 0.65 -1.35
CA THR A 155 -2.28 -0.60 -0.88
C THR A 155 -3.02 -1.80 -1.45
N ALA A 156 -2.27 -2.81 -1.90
CA ALA A 156 -2.80 -4.13 -2.21
C ALA A 156 -2.92 -4.96 -0.93
N LEU A 157 -4.09 -5.51 -0.65
CA LEU A 157 -4.36 -6.39 0.47
C LEU A 157 -4.87 -7.74 -0.01
N GLN A 158 -4.31 -8.83 0.51
CA GLN A 158 -4.83 -10.17 0.27
C GLN A 158 -5.93 -10.51 1.28
N GLU A 159 -7.00 -11.11 0.81
CA GLU A 159 -8.07 -11.59 1.67
C GLU A 159 -7.65 -12.89 2.38
N LEU A 160 -7.68 -12.90 3.70
CA LEU A 160 -7.38 -14.05 4.56
C LEU A 160 -8.61 -14.55 5.30
N GLY A 161 -9.75 -13.87 5.19
CA GLY A 161 -11.02 -14.21 5.81
C GLY A 161 -12.01 -13.06 5.77
N ARG A 162 -13.24 -13.34 6.14
CA ARG A 162 -14.36 -12.40 6.25
C ARG A 162 -15.07 -12.54 7.59
N SER A 163 -15.64 -11.41 8.06
CA SER A 163 -16.63 -11.43 9.15
C SER A 163 -17.93 -12.11 8.68
N GLU A 164 -18.74 -12.57 9.62
CA GLU A 164 -20.01 -13.25 9.29
C GLU A 164 -20.98 -12.37 8.50
N ASP A 165 -20.98 -11.06 8.78
CA ASP A 165 -21.80 -10.06 8.06
C ASP A 165 -21.20 -9.64 6.72
N GLY A 166 -19.97 -10.09 6.40
CA GLY A 166 -19.24 -9.73 5.18
C GLY A 166 -18.70 -8.30 5.14
N CYS A 167 -18.88 -7.49 6.19
CA CYS A 167 -18.51 -6.08 6.22
C CYS A 167 -17.03 -5.84 6.51
N TRP A 168 -16.31 -6.85 7.02
CA TRP A 168 -14.90 -6.76 7.38
C TRP A 168 -14.08 -7.86 6.74
N MET A 169 -12.85 -7.51 6.36
CA MET A 169 -11.87 -8.43 5.79
C MET A 169 -10.67 -8.58 6.71
N LEU A 170 -10.31 -9.82 7.01
CA LEU A 170 -9.05 -10.16 7.67
C LEU A 170 -7.93 -10.14 6.61
N THR A 171 -6.85 -9.46 6.92
CA THR A 171 -5.70 -9.29 6.03
C THR A 171 -4.39 -9.18 6.79
N LEU A 172 -3.29 -9.10 6.05
CA LEU A 172 -1.96 -8.81 6.56
C LEU A 172 -1.45 -7.49 5.95
N TYR A 173 -1.04 -6.56 6.81
CA TYR A 173 -0.32 -5.37 6.39
C TYR A 173 0.89 -5.11 7.28
N GLY A 174 2.05 -4.92 6.64
CA GLY A 174 3.32 -4.89 7.36
C GLY A 174 3.54 -6.21 8.08
N ARG A 175 3.76 -6.15 9.38
CA ARG A 175 3.92 -7.34 10.23
C ARG A 175 2.63 -7.78 10.93
N TRP A 176 1.50 -7.11 10.72
CA TRP A 176 0.30 -7.30 11.53
C TRP A 176 -0.85 -7.89 10.74
N HIS A 177 -1.39 -9.00 11.21
CA HIS A 177 -2.72 -9.45 10.81
C HIS A 177 -3.77 -8.65 11.55
N GLY A 178 -4.83 -8.27 10.87
CA GLY A 178 -5.95 -7.53 11.46
C GLY A 178 -7.10 -7.36 10.47
N TRP A 179 -8.13 -6.65 10.92
CA TRP A 179 -9.38 -6.44 10.22
C TRP A 179 -9.45 -5.05 9.62
N VAL A 180 -9.97 -4.97 8.39
CA VAL A 180 -10.26 -3.73 7.67
C VAL A 180 -11.70 -3.72 7.17
N SER A 181 -12.35 -2.53 7.12
CA SER A 181 -13.70 -2.40 6.56
C SER A 181 -13.67 -2.61 5.04
N MET A 182 -14.67 -3.32 4.54
CA MET A 182 -14.88 -3.55 3.10
C MET A 182 -15.37 -2.31 2.35
N ASP A 183 -15.95 -1.33 3.04
CA ASP A 183 -16.53 -0.12 2.43
C ASP A 183 -15.51 0.73 1.66
N HIS A 184 -14.23 0.55 1.95
CA HIS A 184 -13.12 1.29 1.38
C HIS A 184 -12.14 0.40 0.62
N LEU A 185 -12.66 -0.69 0.05
CA LEU A 185 -11.89 -1.64 -0.74
C LEU A 185 -12.50 -1.85 -2.12
N GLU A 186 -11.66 -1.79 -3.13
CA GLU A 186 -11.97 -2.15 -4.51
C GLU A 186 -11.35 -3.50 -4.84
N LYS A 187 -12.13 -4.42 -5.40
CA LYS A 187 -11.62 -5.73 -5.79
C LYS A 187 -10.66 -5.61 -6.98
N ILE A 188 -9.48 -6.21 -6.84
CA ILE A 188 -8.54 -6.37 -7.95
C ILE A 188 -9.00 -7.57 -8.78
N THR A 189 -9.48 -7.29 -10.00
CA THR A 189 -9.95 -8.31 -10.96
C THR A 189 -8.93 -8.48 -12.08
N GLN A 190 -8.51 -9.71 -12.31
CA GLN A 190 -7.59 -10.08 -13.41
C GLN A 190 -8.30 -10.08 -14.74
#